data_c8550047e850225db7947a3cecd3692a
#
_entry.id   c8550047e850225db7947a3cecd3692a
#
_cell.length_a   1.000
_cell.length_b   1.000
_cell.length_c   1.000
_cell.angle_alpha   90.00
_cell.angle_beta   90.00
_cell.angle_gamma   90.00
#
_symmetry.space_group_name_H-M   'P 1'
#
loop_
_entity.id
_entity.type
_entity.pdbx_description
1 polymer ?
#
loop_
_entity_poly.entity_id
_entity_poly.type
_entity_poly.pdbx_seq_one_letter_code
_entity_poly.pdbx_strand_id
1 'polypeptide(L)'
;MLETDSKASKVGSKPKQALLIAGILFIAVNLRPALASVGPLVSTIRESTGLSNSMLGLLTALPLLAFGVVSMLTPLFTKRFGMAATLAGALLLITIGILTRSIDLVSTLYIGTILSGIGIAFGNVLLPSLVKRNFSSNSGLITSLYSSIMAVGAATAAGISVPLAQNEAFGWRGALAVWAILSLAAFFIWLPQVWRIKKAKKHRNFMKAMKNLASSKLAWKVAIFMGLQSFAFYVILAWVPDILQSRGYNASYSGWMLSLSQGTGSFRLVTYSFVGR
;
A
#
# COMPACT_ATOMS: atom_id res chain seq x y z
N MET A 1 25.87 -39.79 9.46
CA MET A 1 26.11 -38.75 10.45
C MET A 1 26.20 -37.44 9.68
N LEU A 2 25.07 -36.82 9.42
CA LEU A 2 24.91 -35.57 8.66
C LEU A 2 24.41 -34.52 9.64
N GLU A 3 25.32 -33.70 10.14
CA GLU A 3 25.03 -32.53 10.95
C GLU A 3 24.35 -31.46 10.07
N THR A 4 23.05 -31.36 10.21
CA THR A 4 22.27 -30.25 9.63
C THR A 4 22.51 -29.01 10.45
N ASP A 5 23.43 -28.17 9.99
CA ASP A 5 23.73 -26.86 10.53
C ASP A 5 22.52 -25.92 10.32
N SER A 6 21.53 -26.05 11.17
CA SER A 6 20.38 -25.15 11.29
C SER A 6 20.82 -23.85 11.95
N LYS A 7 21.54 -23.00 11.20
CA LYS A 7 21.71 -21.58 11.59
C LYS A 7 20.40 -20.81 11.36
N ALA A 8 19.42 -21.06 12.25
CA ALA A 8 18.33 -20.14 12.47
C ALA A 8 18.94 -18.80 12.92
N SER A 9 18.85 -17.77 12.07
CA SER A 9 19.33 -16.43 12.40
C SER A 9 18.61 -15.96 13.66
N LYS A 10 19.38 -15.83 14.77
CA LYS A 10 18.88 -15.33 16.05
C LYS A 10 18.25 -13.97 15.84
N VAL A 11 16.92 -13.95 15.78
CA VAL A 11 16.14 -12.71 15.83
C VAL A 11 16.40 -12.08 17.20
N GLY A 12 16.82 -10.82 17.21
CA GLY A 12 17.24 -10.09 18.42
C GLY A 12 16.23 -10.10 19.55
N SER A 13 16.64 -9.61 20.72
CA SER A 13 15.81 -9.54 21.94
C SER A 13 14.34 -9.12 21.69
N LYS A 14 13.41 -9.64 22.49
CA LYS A 14 11.94 -9.39 22.38
C LYS A 14 11.56 -7.92 22.06
N PRO A 15 12.18 -6.87 22.67
CA PRO A 15 11.86 -5.48 22.34
C PRO A 15 12.28 -5.06 20.92
N LYS A 16 13.31 -5.68 20.35
CA LYS A 16 13.73 -5.40 18.96
C LYS A 16 12.76 -5.98 17.94
N GLN A 17 12.15 -7.13 18.26
CA GLN A 17 11.10 -7.74 17.43
C GLN A 17 9.82 -6.92 17.46
N ALA A 18 9.39 -6.47 18.65
CA ALA A 18 8.21 -5.63 18.82
C ALA A 18 8.31 -4.33 17.99
N LEU A 19 9.47 -3.66 18.04
CA LEU A 19 9.69 -2.44 17.25
C LEU A 19 9.66 -2.71 15.74
N LEU A 20 10.18 -3.85 15.30
CA LEU A 20 10.12 -4.24 13.89
C LEU A 20 8.69 -4.54 13.43
N ILE A 21 7.91 -5.25 14.26
CA ILE A 21 6.49 -5.51 14.00
C ILE A 21 5.72 -4.18 13.95
N ALA A 22 5.88 -3.31 14.93
CA ALA A 22 5.26 -1.99 14.93
C ALA A 22 5.59 -1.22 13.65
N GLY A 23 6.86 -1.17 13.24
CA GLY A 23 7.28 -0.54 11.99
C GLY A 23 6.60 -1.15 10.75
N ILE A 24 6.49 -2.48 10.67
CA ILE A 24 5.78 -3.17 9.58
C ILE A 24 4.31 -2.75 9.55
N LEU A 25 3.64 -2.69 10.70
CA LEU A 25 2.22 -2.33 10.80
C LEU A 25 1.99 -0.85 10.43
N PHE A 26 2.88 0.05 10.87
CA PHE A 26 2.83 1.46 10.49
C PHE A 26 3.11 1.69 9.00
N ILE A 27 4.00 0.92 8.38
CA ILE A 27 4.13 0.95 6.92
C ILE A 27 2.85 0.45 6.27
N ALA A 28 2.33 -0.71 6.70
CA ALA A 28 1.17 -1.35 6.11
C ALA A 28 -0.07 -0.44 6.11
N VAL A 29 -0.37 0.23 7.23
CA VAL A 29 -1.54 1.14 7.30
C VAL A 29 -1.44 2.27 6.29
N ASN A 30 -0.24 2.69 5.88
CA ASN A 30 -0.04 3.78 4.91
C ASN A 30 -0.23 3.37 3.44
N LEU A 31 -0.21 2.07 3.13
CA LEU A 31 -0.23 1.61 1.73
C LEU A 31 -1.60 1.71 1.05
N ARG A 32 -2.67 1.94 1.80
CA ARG A 32 -4.04 1.95 1.28
C ARG A 32 -4.75 3.31 1.35
N PRO A 33 -4.60 4.14 2.39
CA PRO A 33 -5.35 5.39 2.55
C PRO A 33 -5.18 6.35 1.37
N ALA A 34 -3.95 6.50 0.86
CA ALA A 34 -3.67 7.38 -0.26
C ALA A 34 -4.45 7.01 -1.56
N LEU A 35 -4.85 5.75 -1.70
CA LEU A 35 -5.66 5.26 -2.83
C LEU A 35 -7.15 5.28 -2.48
N ALA A 36 -7.51 4.77 -1.30
CA ALA A 36 -8.90 4.59 -0.87
C ALA A 36 -9.63 5.92 -0.61
N SER A 37 -8.89 6.98 -0.28
CA SER A 37 -9.47 8.31 -0.06
C SER A 37 -9.93 9.01 -1.35
N VAL A 38 -9.43 8.61 -2.52
CA VAL A 38 -9.74 9.27 -3.80
C VAL A 38 -11.14 8.88 -4.30
N GLY A 39 -11.51 7.60 -4.23
CA GLY A 39 -12.77 7.10 -4.76
C GLY A 39 -14.01 7.88 -4.27
N PRO A 40 -14.22 8.05 -2.95
CA PRO A 40 -15.36 8.81 -2.42
C PRO A 40 -15.37 10.30 -2.82
N LEU A 41 -14.22 10.86 -3.18
CA LEU A 41 -14.04 12.27 -3.55
C LEU A 41 -14.05 12.53 -5.07
N VAL A 42 -14.23 11.51 -5.90
CA VAL A 42 -14.15 11.63 -7.37
C VAL A 42 -15.14 12.66 -7.90
N SER A 43 -16.39 12.67 -7.43
CA SER A 43 -17.41 13.67 -7.82
C SER A 43 -17.00 15.09 -7.41
N THR A 44 -16.53 15.27 -6.18
CA THR A 44 -16.09 16.58 -5.67
C THR A 44 -14.85 17.09 -6.45
N ILE A 45 -13.92 16.20 -6.75
CA ILE A 45 -12.75 16.54 -7.58
C ILE A 45 -13.20 16.93 -9.00
N ARG A 46 -14.15 16.19 -9.60
CA ARG A 46 -14.73 16.52 -10.91
C ARG A 46 -15.36 17.91 -10.94
N GLU A 47 -16.20 18.21 -9.98
CA GLU A 47 -16.90 19.50 -9.87
C GLU A 47 -15.92 20.66 -9.69
N SER A 48 -14.89 20.49 -8.87
CA SER A 48 -13.94 21.55 -8.56
C SER A 48 -12.87 21.78 -9.65
N THR A 49 -12.54 20.74 -10.43
CA THR A 49 -11.43 20.78 -11.41
C THR A 49 -11.89 20.78 -12.86
N GLY A 50 -13.15 20.42 -13.13
CA GLY A 50 -13.69 20.24 -14.51
C GLY A 50 -13.11 19.02 -15.24
N LEU A 51 -12.42 18.09 -14.55
CA LEU A 51 -11.81 16.92 -15.18
C LEU A 51 -12.87 15.97 -15.73
N SER A 52 -12.64 15.45 -16.93
CA SER A 52 -13.50 14.42 -17.53
C SER A 52 -13.38 13.08 -16.79
N ASN A 53 -14.37 12.20 -16.98
CA ASN A 53 -14.35 10.84 -16.42
C ASN A 53 -13.11 10.04 -16.86
N SER A 54 -12.64 10.23 -18.10
CA SER A 54 -11.43 9.59 -18.58
C SER A 54 -10.18 10.07 -17.84
N MET A 55 -10.09 11.36 -17.54
CA MET A 55 -8.98 11.94 -16.78
C MET A 55 -9.00 11.46 -15.31
N LEU A 56 -10.18 11.37 -14.70
CA LEU A 56 -10.33 10.81 -13.34
C LEU A 56 -10.02 9.30 -13.32
N GLY A 57 -10.41 8.57 -14.37
CA GLY A 57 -10.02 7.17 -14.55
C GLY A 57 -8.51 7.00 -14.66
N LEU A 58 -7.83 7.87 -15.42
CA LEU A 58 -6.37 7.90 -15.48
C LEU A 58 -5.74 8.18 -14.11
N LEU A 59 -6.27 9.15 -13.35
CA LEU A 59 -5.80 9.47 -12.01
C LEU A 59 -5.82 8.26 -11.07
N THR A 60 -6.87 7.44 -11.14
CA THR A 60 -6.98 6.22 -10.32
C THR A 60 -6.15 5.05 -10.86
N ALA A 61 -5.85 5.02 -12.16
CA ALA A 61 -5.04 3.98 -12.79
C ALA A 61 -3.51 4.20 -12.63
N LEU A 62 -3.06 5.46 -12.54
CA LEU A 62 -1.63 5.80 -12.46
C LEU A 62 -0.86 5.06 -11.35
N PRO A 63 -1.38 4.91 -10.11
CA PRO A 63 -0.69 4.14 -9.08
C PRO A 63 -0.50 2.67 -9.48
N LEU A 64 -1.45 2.08 -10.20
CA LEU A 64 -1.39 0.69 -10.65
C LEU A 64 -0.32 0.50 -11.72
N LEU A 65 -0.20 1.45 -12.65
CA LEU A 65 0.87 1.47 -13.64
C LEU A 65 2.24 1.61 -12.94
N ALA A 66 2.34 2.50 -11.94
CA ALA A 66 3.53 2.62 -11.12
C ALA A 66 3.88 1.29 -10.43
N PHE A 67 2.90 0.53 -9.92
CA PHE A 67 3.12 -0.78 -9.31
C PHE A 67 3.76 -1.76 -10.30
N GLY A 68 3.27 -1.82 -11.53
CA GLY A 68 3.84 -2.68 -12.58
C GLY A 68 5.32 -2.39 -12.82
N VAL A 69 5.66 -1.13 -13.05
CA VAL A 69 7.05 -0.71 -13.35
C VAL A 69 7.97 -0.85 -12.13
N VAL A 70 7.55 -0.31 -10.98
CA VAL A 70 8.39 -0.26 -9.77
C VAL A 70 8.63 -1.64 -9.18
N SER A 71 7.66 -2.57 -9.29
CA SER A 71 7.84 -3.94 -8.79
C SER A 71 9.03 -4.64 -9.45
N MET A 72 9.24 -4.40 -10.76
CA MET A 72 10.38 -4.94 -11.50
C MET A 72 11.70 -4.29 -11.09
N LEU A 73 11.68 -3.00 -10.73
CA LEU A 73 12.89 -2.24 -10.37
C LEU A 73 13.28 -2.38 -8.89
N THR A 74 12.35 -2.81 -8.05
CA THR A 74 12.58 -2.93 -6.59
C THR A 74 13.86 -3.69 -6.20
N PRO A 75 14.24 -4.81 -6.85
CA PRO A 75 15.48 -5.51 -6.52
C PRO A 75 16.75 -4.68 -6.77
N LEU A 76 16.73 -3.75 -7.74
CA LEU A 76 17.87 -2.87 -8.03
C LEU A 76 18.07 -1.87 -6.89
N PHE A 77 16.98 -1.26 -6.41
CA PHE A 77 16.99 -0.33 -5.27
C PHE A 77 17.43 -1.02 -3.98
N THR A 78 16.89 -2.20 -3.70
CA THR A 78 17.27 -2.95 -2.48
C THR A 78 18.70 -3.45 -2.51
N LYS A 79 19.26 -3.73 -3.69
CA LYS A 79 20.68 -4.05 -3.86
C LYS A 79 21.56 -2.85 -3.49
N ARG A 80 21.19 -1.65 -3.93
CA ARG A 80 22.00 -0.44 -3.72
C ARG A 80 21.87 0.11 -2.31
N PHE A 81 20.62 0.31 -1.84
CA PHE A 81 20.33 0.99 -0.58
C PHE A 81 20.03 0.04 0.58
N GLY A 82 19.61 -1.17 0.29
CA GLY A 82 19.09 -2.13 1.27
C GLY A 82 17.57 -1.97 1.47
N MET A 83 16.95 -3.04 1.99
CA MET A 83 15.49 -3.12 2.13
C MET A 83 14.92 -2.04 3.08
N ALA A 84 15.58 -1.81 4.22
CA ALA A 84 15.09 -0.84 5.20
C ALA A 84 15.16 0.61 4.72
N ALA A 85 16.26 1.00 4.06
CA ALA A 85 16.39 2.34 3.51
C ALA A 85 15.45 2.56 2.31
N THR A 86 15.22 1.53 1.48
CA THR A 86 14.23 1.60 0.38
C THR A 86 12.82 1.81 0.93
N LEU A 87 12.44 1.15 2.03
CA LEU A 87 11.15 1.37 2.70
C LEU A 87 11.04 2.76 3.33
N ALA A 88 12.12 3.28 3.93
CA ALA A 88 12.14 4.67 4.42
C ALA A 88 11.93 5.67 3.27
N GLY A 89 12.65 5.49 2.15
CA GLY A 89 12.46 6.30 0.95
C GLY A 89 11.06 6.17 0.36
N ALA A 90 10.44 4.98 0.44
CA ALA A 90 9.07 4.75 0.02
C ALA A 90 8.07 5.58 0.84
N LEU A 91 8.22 5.62 2.17
CA LEU A 91 7.37 6.43 3.05
C LEU A 91 7.53 7.94 2.78
N LEU A 92 8.75 8.41 2.53
CA LEU A 92 8.99 9.78 2.11
C LEU A 92 8.32 10.09 0.77
N LEU A 93 8.41 9.20 -0.22
CA LEU A 93 7.73 9.36 -1.50
C LEU A 93 6.22 9.41 -1.34
N ILE A 94 5.63 8.59 -0.46
CA ILE A 94 4.20 8.65 -0.14
C ILE A 94 3.87 10.01 0.47
N THR A 95 4.63 10.48 1.46
CA THR A 95 4.41 11.78 2.12
C THR A 95 4.49 12.93 1.11
N ILE A 96 5.59 13.01 0.35
CA ILE A 96 5.80 14.05 -0.66
C ILE A 96 4.70 13.99 -1.73
N GLY A 97 4.36 12.78 -2.20
CA GLY A 97 3.31 12.59 -3.20
C GLY A 97 1.93 13.06 -2.70
N ILE A 98 1.58 12.75 -1.45
CA ILE A 98 0.34 13.22 -0.83
C ILE A 98 0.33 14.76 -0.72
N LEU A 99 1.40 15.37 -0.27
CA LEU A 99 1.50 16.83 -0.15
C LEU A 99 1.47 17.49 -1.53
N THR A 100 2.18 16.95 -2.51
CA THR A 100 2.20 17.48 -3.89
C THR A 100 0.80 17.46 -4.51
N ARG A 101 0.05 16.36 -4.38
CA ARG A 101 -1.31 16.26 -4.95
C ARG A 101 -2.34 17.16 -4.27
N SER A 102 -2.02 17.71 -3.11
CA SER A 102 -2.89 18.61 -2.35
C SER A 102 -2.69 20.09 -2.73
N ILE A 103 -1.71 20.40 -3.58
CA ILE A 103 -1.49 21.75 -4.15
C ILE A 103 -2.59 22.05 -5.17
N ASP A 104 -2.98 23.32 -5.28
CA ASP A 104 -4.08 23.76 -6.16
C ASP A 104 -3.67 23.90 -7.63
N LEU A 105 -3.22 22.78 -8.21
CA LEU A 105 -2.93 22.63 -9.64
C LEU A 105 -3.30 21.22 -10.09
N VAL A 106 -3.89 21.08 -11.28
CA VAL A 106 -4.25 19.76 -11.84
C VAL A 106 -2.99 18.92 -12.10
N SER A 107 -1.92 19.52 -12.58
CA SER A 107 -0.66 18.80 -12.84
C SER A 107 -0.06 18.19 -11.58
N THR A 108 -0.10 18.92 -10.45
CA THR A 108 0.41 18.42 -9.17
C THR A 108 -0.43 17.27 -8.61
N LEU A 109 -1.73 17.24 -8.90
CA LEU A 109 -2.60 16.13 -8.56
C LEU A 109 -2.11 14.82 -9.21
N TYR A 110 -1.75 14.83 -10.49
CA TYR A 110 -1.21 13.67 -11.19
C TYR A 110 0.21 13.31 -10.74
N ILE A 111 1.11 14.28 -10.65
CA ILE A 111 2.50 14.07 -10.21
C ILE A 111 2.52 13.47 -8.81
N GLY A 112 1.76 14.07 -7.87
CA GLY A 112 1.68 13.58 -6.51
C GLY A 112 1.08 12.16 -6.41
N THR A 113 0.11 11.84 -7.28
CA THR A 113 -0.47 10.50 -7.37
C THR A 113 0.56 9.48 -7.89
N ILE A 114 1.38 9.83 -8.87
CA ILE A 114 2.47 8.97 -9.35
C ILE A 114 3.51 8.75 -8.25
N LEU A 115 3.96 9.82 -7.57
CA LEU A 115 4.96 9.73 -6.50
C LEU A 115 4.48 8.84 -5.35
N SER A 116 3.26 9.06 -4.88
CA SER A 116 2.66 8.20 -3.84
C SER A 116 2.51 6.76 -4.33
N GLY A 117 2.10 6.54 -5.58
CA GLY A 117 2.00 5.23 -6.21
C GLY A 117 3.34 4.48 -6.25
N ILE A 118 4.44 5.16 -6.58
CA ILE A 118 5.79 4.60 -6.55
C ILE A 118 6.16 4.16 -5.11
N GLY A 119 5.92 5.00 -4.12
CA GLY A 119 6.18 4.67 -2.72
C GLY A 119 5.37 3.46 -2.25
N ILE A 120 4.07 3.42 -2.57
CA ILE A 120 3.19 2.29 -2.24
C ILE A 120 3.65 0.99 -2.93
N ALA A 121 4.12 1.07 -4.18
CA ALA A 121 4.65 -0.08 -4.91
C ALA A 121 5.85 -0.71 -4.20
N PHE A 122 6.83 0.09 -3.75
CA PHE A 122 7.94 -0.40 -2.94
C PHE A 122 7.45 -1.08 -1.65
N GLY A 123 6.50 -0.46 -0.95
CA GLY A 123 5.91 -1.02 0.26
C GLY A 123 5.29 -2.40 0.01
N ASN A 124 4.42 -2.51 -1.00
CA ASN A 124 3.72 -3.76 -1.35
C ASN A 124 4.69 -4.91 -1.72
N VAL A 125 5.80 -4.62 -2.39
CA VAL A 125 6.80 -5.63 -2.77
C VAL A 125 7.70 -6.02 -1.60
N LEU A 126 8.08 -5.04 -0.77
CA LEU A 126 9.10 -5.26 0.26
C LEU A 126 8.54 -5.79 1.57
N LEU A 127 7.28 -5.44 1.95
CA LEU A 127 6.70 -5.92 3.20
C LEU A 127 6.64 -7.46 3.29
N PRO A 128 6.07 -8.19 2.30
CA PRO A 128 6.07 -9.65 2.35
C PRO A 128 7.47 -10.26 2.41
N SER A 129 8.42 -9.68 1.68
CA SER A 129 9.81 -10.11 1.67
C SER A 129 10.49 -9.89 3.02
N LEU A 130 10.21 -8.77 3.68
CA LEU A 130 10.71 -8.42 5.01
C LEU A 130 10.18 -9.36 6.08
N VAL A 131 8.86 -9.64 6.05
CA VAL A 131 8.18 -10.55 6.96
C VAL A 131 8.74 -11.96 6.81
N LYS A 132 8.82 -12.49 5.59
CA LYS A 132 9.36 -13.82 5.33
C LYS A 132 10.81 -13.96 5.78
N ARG A 133 11.62 -12.90 5.66
CA ARG A 133 13.04 -12.91 6.07
C ARG A 133 13.21 -12.89 7.58
N ASN A 134 12.41 -12.13 8.31
CA ASN A 134 12.63 -11.89 9.74
C ASN A 134 11.72 -12.73 10.65
N PHE A 135 10.61 -13.27 10.12
CA PHE A 135 9.59 -14.01 10.86
C PHE A 135 9.19 -15.29 10.12
N SER A 136 10.17 -16.09 9.66
CA SER A 136 9.93 -17.29 8.85
C SER A 136 8.94 -18.29 9.48
N SER A 137 9.02 -18.51 10.80
CA SER A 137 8.13 -19.39 11.56
C SER A 137 6.71 -18.83 11.75
N ASN A 138 6.57 -17.50 11.82
CA ASN A 138 5.30 -16.81 12.08
C ASN A 138 4.89 -15.91 10.91
N SER A 139 5.41 -16.17 9.70
CA SER A 139 5.17 -15.29 8.54
C SER A 139 3.69 -15.18 8.16
N GLY A 140 2.91 -16.26 8.31
CA GLY A 140 1.48 -16.25 8.07
C GLY A 140 0.74 -15.29 9.01
N LEU A 141 1.00 -15.40 10.32
CA LEU A 141 0.39 -14.53 11.32
C LEU A 141 0.71 -13.05 11.09
N ILE A 142 1.99 -12.73 10.88
CA ILE A 142 2.40 -11.34 10.63
C ILE A 142 1.82 -10.80 9.32
N THR A 143 1.72 -11.65 8.29
CA THR A 143 1.10 -11.29 7.01
C THR A 143 -0.39 -11.01 7.19
N SER A 144 -1.13 -11.86 7.88
CA SER A 144 -2.55 -11.63 8.18
C SER A 144 -2.76 -10.33 8.97
N LEU A 145 -1.91 -10.10 9.98
CA LEU A 145 -2.00 -8.91 10.83
C LEU A 145 -1.76 -7.62 10.01
N TYR A 146 -0.69 -7.53 9.23
CA TYR A 146 -0.45 -6.32 8.45
C TYR A 146 -1.49 -6.14 7.32
N SER A 147 -1.99 -7.23 6.73
CA SER A 147 -3.05 -7.16 5.71
C SER A 147 -4.36 -6.64 6.30
N SER A 148 -4.72 -7.08 7.51
CA SER A 148 -5.88 -6.56 8.24
C SER A 148 -5.74 -5.07 8.54
N ILE A 149 -4.56 -4.63 8.98
CA ILE A 149 -4.28 -3.21 9.24
C ILE A 149 -4.32 -2.38 7.96
N MET A 150 -3.84 -2.91 6.83
CA MET A 150 -4.00 -2.27 5.52
C MET A 150 -5.48 -2.06 5.17
N ALA A 151 -6.32 -3.05 5.43
CA ALA A 151 -7.74 -2.95 5.14
C ALA A 151 -8.45 -1.98 6.10
N VAL A 152 -8.09 -1.96 7.38
CA VAL A 152 -8.55 -0.92 8.34
C VAL A 152 -8.17 0.47 7.83
N GLY A 153 -6.93 0.68 7.38
CA GLY A 153 -6.49 1.94 6.79
C GLY A 153 -7.31 2.35 5.57
N ALA A 154 -7.62 1.40 4.67
CA ALA A 154 -8.47 1.65 3.51
C ALA A 154 -9.90 2.02 3.93
N ALA A 155 -10.49 1.26 4.86
CA ALA A 155 -11.85 1.49 5.36
C ALA A 155 -11.98 2.86 6.03
N THR A 156 -11.03 3.20 6.91
CA THR A 156 -10.98 4.51 7.56
C THR A 156 -10.87 5.63 6.53
N ALA A 157 -9.97 5.49 5.55
CA ALA A 157 -9.81 6.51 4.50
C ALA A 157 -11.07 6.69 3.67
N ALA A 158 -11.72 5.61 3.25
CA ALA A 158 -12.95 5.69 2.48
C ALA A 158 -14.09 6.34 3.29
N GLY A 159 -14.22 5.99 4.57
CA GLY A 159 -15.31 6.50 5.42
C GLY A 159 -15.18 7.96 5.80
N ILE A 160 -13.96 8.43 6.16
CA ILE A 160 -13.76 9.78 6.68
C ILE A 160 -13.42 10.83 5.61
N SER A 161 -13.08 10.42 4.37
CA SER A 161 -12.65 11.37 3.33
C SER A 161 -13.73 12.39 2.97
N VAL A 162 -15.01 11.97 2.86
CA VAL A 162 -16.11 12.88 2.53
C VAL A 162 -16.43 13.84 3.69
N PRO A 163 -16.60 13.37 4.95
CA PRO A 163 -16.77 14.27 6.09
C PRO A 163 -15.65 15.30 6.24
N LEU A 164 -14.40 14.89 6.00
CA LEU A 164 -13.27 15.83 6.03
C LEU A 164 -13.32 16.84 4.88
N ALA A 165 -13.73 16.42 3.69
CA ALA A 165 -13.83 17.30 2.52
C ALA A 165 -14.96 18.31 2.61
N GLN A 166 -16.02 17.99 3.34
CA GLN A 166 -17.17 18.87 3.60
C GLN A 166 -16.86 19.97 4.62
N ASN A 167 -15.77 19.83 5.38
CA ASN A 167 -15.33 20.89 6.29
C ASN A 167 -14.67 22.00 5.47
N GLU A 168 -15.19 23.23 5.59
CA GLU A 168 -14.73 24.39 4.82
C GLU A 168 -13.23 24.70 5.00
N ALA A 169 -12.67 24.42 6.18
CA ALA A 169 -11.26 24.64 6.46
C ALA A 169 -10.31 23.66 5.73
N PHE A 170 -10.80 22.46 5.38
CA PHE A 170 -9.98 21.42 4.75
C PHE A 170 -10.24 21.30 3.25
N GLY A 171 -11.51 21.28 2.85
CA GLY A 171 -11.92 20.92 1.51
C GLY A 171 -11.42 19.52 1.10
N TRP A 172 -11.61 19.14 -0.15
CA TRP A 172 -11.18 17.81 -0.64
C TRP A 172 -9.64 17.66 -0.66
N ARG A 173 -8.90 18.75 -0.89
CA ARG A 173 -7.42 18.74 -0.87
C ARG A 173 -6.88 18.49 0.53
N GLY A 174 -7.45 19.13 1.55
CA GLY A 174 -7.12 18.88 2.94
C GLY A 174 -7.46 17.47 3.39
N ALA A 175 -8.60 16.92 2.95
CA ALA A 175 -8.99 15.55 3.20
C ALA A 175 -7.99 14.54 2.60
N LEU A 176 -7.36 14.86 1.48
CA LEU A 176 -6.27 14.06 0.93
C LEU A 176 -4.94 14.29 1.67
N ALA A 177 -4.64 15.54 2.09
CA ALA A 177 -3.40 15.91 2.74
C ALA A 177 -3.20 15.29 4.12
N VAL A 178 -4.29 15.08 4.88
CA VAL A 178 -4.22 14.56 6.26
C VAL A 178 -3.46 13.23 6.34
N TRP A 179 -3.49 12.42 5.30
CA TRP A 179 -2.79 11.14 5.24
C TRP A 179 -1.27 11.27 5.17
N ALA A 180 -0.76 12.47 4.84
CA ALA A 180 0.68 12.76 4.90
C ALA A 180 1.20 12.70 6.35
N ILE A 181 0.38 13.08 7.33
CA ILE A 181 0.76 13.01 8.75
C ILE A 181 1.04 11.55 9.15
N LEU A 182 0.17 10.65 8.73
CA LEU A 182 0.32 9.21 9.02
C LEU A 182 1.57 8.63 8.35
N SER A 183 1.85 8.99 7.10
CA SER A 183 3.05 8.50 6.40
C SER A 183 4.34 9.09 6.95
N LEU A 184 4.32 10.34 7.37
CA LEU A 184 5.46 10.98 8.03
C LEU A 184 5.73 10.36 9.41
N ALA A 185 4.69 10.12 10.20
CA ALA A 185 4.82 9.41 11.48
C ALA A 185 5.41 8.00 11.29
N ALA A 186 4.90 7.26 10.30
CA ALA A 186 5.45 5.95 9.96
C ALA A 186 6.92 6.01 9.53
N PHE A 187 7.33 7.04 8.80
CA PHE A 187 8.73 7.28 8.43
C PHE A 187 9.62 7.40 9.67
N PHE A 188 9.25 8.23 10.65
CA PHE A 188 10.04 8.39 11.87
C PHE A 188 10.09 7.12 12.72
N ILE A 189 8.97 6.40 12.83
CA ILE A 189 8.91 5.10 13.54
C ILE A 189 9.79 4.05 12.83
N TRP A 190 9.87 4.10 11.49
CA TRP A 190 10.69 3.17 10.71
C TRP A 190 12.17 3.54 10.68
N LEU A 191 12.52 4.80 10.84
CA LEU A 191 13.89 5.31 10.69
C LEU A 191 14.94 4.52 11.48
N PRO A 192 14.72 4.11 12.76
CA PRO A 192 15.69 3.31 13.52
C PRO A 192 16.01 1.94 12.87
N GLN A 193 15.11 1.41 12.04
CA GLN A 193 15.31 0.12 11.37
C GLN A 193 16.31 0.21 10.22
N VAL A 194 16.53 1.40 9.66
CA VAL A 194 17.48 1.64 8.57
C VAL A 194 18.90 1.24 9.00
N TRP A 195 19.28 1.55 10.23
CA TRP A 195 20.60 1.20 10.78
C TRP A 195 20.66 -0.22 11.35
N ARG A 196 19.52 -0.79 11.76
CA ARG A 196 19.45 -2.12 12.39
C ARG A 196 19.38 -3.26 11.40
N ILE A 197 18.70 -3.08 10.27
CA ILE A 197 18.50 -4.13 9.28
C ILE A 197 19.68 -4.14 8.30
N LYS A 198 20.59 -5.09 8.47
CA LYS A 198 21.76 -5.26 7.59
C LYS A 198 21.35 -5.59 6.15
N LYS A 199 22.06 -5.05 5.18
CA LYS A 199 21.91 -5.39 3.76
C LYS A 199 22.14 -6.89 3.57
N ALA A 200 21.38 -7.52 2.68
CA ALA A 200 21.57 -8.93 2.34
C ALA A 200 22.91 -9.10 1.61
N LYS A 201 23.76 -10.00 2.10
CA LYS A 201 25.10 -10.26 1.51
C LYS A 201 25.06 -11.00 0.17
N LYS A 202 24.01 -11.78 -0.08
CA LYS A 202 23.90 -12.65 -1.27
C LYS A 202 22.82 -12.14 -2.22
N HIS A 203 23.23 -11.60 -3.35
CA HIS A 203 22.30 -11.24 -4.44
C HIS A 203 22.22 -12.43 -5.41
N ARG A 204 21.03 -13.02 -5.53
CA ARG A 204 20.73 -13.92 -6.66
C ARG A 204 20.89 -13.12 -7.95
N ASN A 205 21.36 -13.79 -9.00
CA ASN A 205 21.52 -13.17 -10.31
C ASN A 205 20.11 -12.81 -10.83
N PHE A 206 19.75 -11.53 -10.70
CA PHE A 206 18.39 -11.00 -10.95
C PHE A 206 17.90 -11.36 -12.35
N MET A 207 18.77 -11.19 -13.36
CA MET A 207 18.45 -11.49 -14.76
C MET A 207 18.12 -12.96 -14.98
N LYS A 208 18.88 -13.88 -14.36
CA LYS A 208 18.62 -15.32 -14.43
C LYS A 208 17.30 -15.70 -13.76
N ALA A 209 16.98 -15.07 -12.60
CA ALA A 209 15.73 -15.29 -11.91
C ALA A 209 14.53 -14.79 -12.72
N MET A 210 14.62 -13.60 -13.33
CA MET A 210 13.59 -13.04 -14.20
C MET A 210 13.33 -13.93 -15.43
N LYS A 211 14.39 -14.39 -16.09
CA LYS A 211 14.27 -15.29 -17.24
C LYS A 211 13.57 -16.61 -16.87
N ASN A 212 13.93 -17.21 -15.74
CA ASN A 212 13.29 -18.42 -15.26
C ASN A 212 11.80 -18.21 -14.91
N LEU A 213 11.45 -17.05 -14.30
CA LEU A 213 10.05 -16.71 -14.02
C LEU A 213 9.25 -16.51 -15.32
N ALA A 214 9.80 -15.76 -16.28
CA ALA A 214 9.15 -15.50 -17.56
C ALA A 214 8.88 -16.78 -18.37
N SER A 215 9.70 -17.81 -18.20
CA SER A 215 9.54 -19.12 -18.86
C SER A 215 8.58 -20.06 -18.11
N SER A 216 8.14 -19.71 -16.90
CA SER A 216 7.31 -20.61 -16.06
C SER A 216 5.82 -20.41 -16.33
N LYS A 217 5.15 -21.44 -16.88
CA LYS A 217 3.68 -21.46 -17.06
C LYS A 217 2.93 -21.23 -15.74
N LEU A 218 3.44 -21.80 -14.64
CA LEU A 218 2.84 -21.60 -13.31
C LEU A 218 2.92 -20.15 -12.85
N ALA A 219 4.08 -19.49 -13.06
CA ALA A 219 4.25 -18.08 -12.73
C ALA A 219 3.25 -17.19 -13.50
N TRP A 220 3.02 -17.47 -14.77
CA TRP A 220 2.02 -16.74 -15.57
C TRP A 220 0.59 -16.96 -15.08
N LYS A 221 0.20 -18.22 -14.76
CA LYS A 221 -1.14 -18.50 -14.19
C LYS A 221 -1.37 -17.71 -12.90
N VAL A 222 -0.39 -17.73 -11.99
CA VAL A 222 -0.47 -16.97 -10.73
C VAL A 222 -0.50 -15.47 -10.99
N ALA A 223 0.31 -14.95 -11.91
CA ALA A 223 0.34 -13.54 -12.26
C ALA A 223 -1.00 -13.05 -12.83
N ILE A 224 -1.60 -13.82 -13.74
CA ILE A 224 -2.92 -13.50 -14.33
C ILE A 224 -4.00 -13.52 -13.26
N PHE A 225 -4.04 -14.57 -12.42
CA PHE A 225 -5.02 -14.68 -11.33
C PHE A 225 -4.92 -13.48 -10.37
N MET A 226 -3.71 -13.17 -9.89
CA MET A 226 -3.47 -12.04 -9.01
C MET A 226 -3.77 -10.70 -9.68
N GLY A 227 -3.48 -10.58 -10.98
CA GLY A 227 -3.79 -9.41 -11.78
C GLY A 227 -5.29 -9.16 -11.89
N LEU A 228 -6.08 -10.19 -12.22
CA LEU A 228 -7.54 -10.09 -12.31
C LEU A 228 -8.18 -9.78 -10.95
N GLN A 229 -7.70 -10.42 -9.88
CA GLN A 229 -8.16 -10.12 -8.52
C GLN A 229 -7.86 -8.67 -8.13
N SER A 230 -6.65 -8.19 -8.41
CA SER A 230 -6.28 -6.80 -8.14
C SER A 230 -7.09 -5.84 -8.98
N PHE A 231 -7.32 -6.14 -10.25
CA PHE A 231 -8.15 -5.33 -11.13
C PHE A 231 -9.57 -5.16 -10.55
N ALA A 232 -10.24 -6.25 -10.21
CA ALA A 232 -11.57 -6.21 -9.59
C ALA A 232 -11.58 -5.36 -8.29
N PHE A 233 -10.57 -5.57 -7.44
CA PHE A 233 -10.43 -4.80 -6.19
C PHE A 233 -10.31 -3.29 -6.44
N TYR A 234 -9.45 -2.87 -7.37
CA TYR A 234 -9.23 -1.44 -7.63
C TYR A 234 -10.38 -0.78 -8.40
N VAL A 235 -11.09 -1.53 -9.26
CA VAL A 235 -12.31 -1.04 -9.88
C VAL A 235 -13.38 -0.73 -8.82
N ILE A 236 -13.60 -1.63 -7.88
CA ILE A 236 -14.53 -1.42 -6.76
C ILE A 236 -14.10 -0.19 -5.94
N LEU A 237 -12.83 -0.11 -5.59
CA LEU A 237 -12.28 0.99 -4.78
C LEU A 237 -12.46 2.36 -5.44
N ALA A 238 -12.30 2.43 -6.76
CA ALA A 238 -12.34 3.69 -7.51
C ALA A 238 -13.77 4.12 -7.87
N TRP A 239 -14.62 3.17 -8.29
CA TRP A 239 -15.86 3.52 -8.99
C TRP A 239 -17.15 3.27 -8.21
N VAL A 240 -17.16 2.37 -7.21
CA VAL A 240 -18.39 2.08 -6.46
C VAL A 240 -18.97 3.33 -5.80
N PRO A 241 -18.19 4.23 -5.16
CA PRO A 241 -18.76 5.45 -4.60
C PRO A 241 -19.37 6.37 -5.65
N ASP A 242 -18.74 6.53 -6.80
CA ASP A 242 -19.24 7.37 -7.90
C ASP A 242 -20.54 6.79 -8.52
N ILE A 243 -20.60 5.46 -8.68
CA ILE A 243 -21.82 4.76 -9.15
C ILE A 243 -22.98 4.95 -8.14
N LEU A 244 -22.73 4.86 -6.84
CA LEU A 244 -23.76 5.06 -5.83
C LEU A 244 -24.27 6.52 -5.86
N GLN A 245 -23.36 7.48 -5.99
CA GLN A 245 -23.72 8.90 -6.09
C GLN A 245 -24.52 9.20 -7.37
N SER A 246 -24.17 8.61 -8.52
CA SER A 246 -24.93 8.75 -9.76
C SER A 246 -26.35 8.15 -9.67
N ARG A 247 -26.60 7.23 -8.72
CA ARG A 247 -27.92 6.66 -8.42
C ARG A 247 -28.69 7.44 -7.35
N GLY A 248 -28.20 8.62 -6.93
CA GLY A 248 -28.90 9.50 -5.99
C GLY A 248 -28.54 9.31 -4.51
N TYR A 249 -27.61 8.40 -4.18
CA TYR A 249 -27.11 8.29 -2.80
C TYR A 249 -26.15 9.45 -2.48
N ASN A 250 -26.19 9.94 -1.24
CA ASN A 250 -25.28 10.99 -0.85
C ASN A 250 -23.81 10.50 -0.75
N ALA A 251 -22.85 11.43 -0.86
CA ALA A 251 -21.43 11.13 -0.89
C ALA A 251 -20.95 10.46 0.40
N SER A 252 -21.45 10.87 1.58
CA SER A 252 -21.10 10.26 2.86
C SER A 252 -21.54 8.80 2.92
N TYR A 253 -22.79 8.48 2.52
CA TYR A 253 -23.29 7.11 2.45
C TYR A 253 -22.42 6.25 1.53
N SER A 254 -22.08 6.77 0.34
CA SER A 254 -21.25 6.07 -0.64
C SER A 254 -19.86 5.75 -0.10
N GLY A 255 -19.23 6.70 0.64
CA GLY A 255 -17.97 6.51 1.32
C GLY A 255 -18.05 5.43 2.43
N TRP A 256 -19.13 5.46 3.24
CA TRP A 256 -19.34 4.45 4.27
C TRP A 256 -19.60 3.05 3.70
N MET A 257 -20.34 2.93 2.60
CA MET A 257 -20.54 1.65 1.92
C MET A 257 -19.24 1.06 1.40
N LEU A 258 -18.37 1.89 0.83
CA LEU A 258 -17.02 1.45 0.46
C LEU A 258 -16.20 1.04 1.70
N SER A 259 -16.25 1.81 2.79
CA SER A 259 -15.58 1.50 4.06
C SER A 259 -16.01 0.13 4.59
N LEU A 260 -17.29 -0.16 4.64
CA LEU A 260 -17.85 -1.45 5.06
C LEU A 260 -17.35 -2.60 4.16
N SER A 261 -17.32 -2.40 2.84
CA SER A 261 -16.83 -3.41 1.89
C SER A 261 -15.36 -3.75 2.12
N GLN A 262 -14.52 -2.77 2.48
CA GLN A 262 -13.12 -2.99 2.83
C GLN A 262 -12.96 -3.66 4.19
N GLY A 263 -13.79 -3.29 5.17
CA GLY A 263 -13.77 -3.84 6.53
C GLY A 263 -14.15 -5.32 6.59
N THR A 264 -15.18 -5.76 5.87
CA THR A 264 -15.65 -7.15 5.86
C THR A 264 -14.62 -8.12 5.30
N GLY A 265 -13.80 -7.69 4.33
CA GLY A 265 -12.66 -8.47 3.83
C GLY A 265 -11.62 -8.79 4.90
N SER A 266 -11.44 -7.89 5.88
CA SER A 266 -10.49 -8.07 6.98
C SER A 266 -10.92 -9.10 7.99
N PHE A 267 -12.21 -9.16 8.32
CA PHE A 267 -12.77 -10.15 9.25
C PHE A 267 -12.57 -11.58 8.76
N ARG A 268 -12.75 -11.86 7.47
CA ARG A 268 -12.48 -13.18 6.88
C ARG A 268 -11.01 -13.59 7.03
N LEU A 269 -10.06 -12.70 6.78
CA LEU A 269 -8.63 -13.00 6.88
C LEU A 269 -8.21 -13.34 8.32
N VAL A 270 -8.77 -12.66 9.32
CA VAL A 270 -8.50 -12.93 10.74
C VAL A 270 -9.08 -14.28 11.16
N THR A 271 -10.33 -14.56 10.79
CA THR A 271 -11.00 -15.83 11.15
C THR A 271 -10.28 -17.05 10.55
N TYR A 272 -9.86 -17.00 9.29
CA TYR A 272 -9.11 -18.10 8.67
C TYR A 272 -7.74 -18.36 9.30
N SER A 273 -7.06 -17.32 9.83
CA SER A 273 -5.77 -17.52 10.50
C SER A 273 -5.88 -18.10 11.92
N PHE A 274 -7.07 -18.05 12.54
CA PHE A 274 -7.34 -18.67 13.85
C PHE A 274 -7.95 -20.07 13.76
N VAL A 275 -8.71 -20.36 12.70
CA VAL A 275 -9.41 -21.67 12.53
C VAL A 275 -8.54 -22.71 11.82
N GLY A 276 -7.48 -22.32 11.15
CA GLY A 276 -6.56 -23.19 10.41
C GLY A 276 -5.35 -23.69 11.22
N ARG A 277 -5.48 -23.81 12.56
CA ARG A 277 -4.48 -24.46 13.42
C ARG A 277 -5.01 -25.72 14.05
#